data_ee92bfe11d7e416d6cc8c1cb7fce4506
#
_entry.id   ee92bfe11d7e416d6cc8c1cb7fce4506
#
_cell.length_a   1.000
_cell.length_b   1.000
_cell.length_c   1.000
_cell.angle_alpha   90.00
_cell.angle_beta   90.00
_cell.angle_gamma   90.00
#
_symmetry.space_group_name_H-M   'P 1'
#
loop_
_entity.id
_entity.type
_entity.pdbx_description
1 polymer ?
#
loop_
_entity_poly.entity_id
_entity_poly.type
_entity_poly.pdbx_seq_one_letter_code
_entity_poly.pdbx_strand_id
1 'polypeptide(L)'
;MVPTWMVGARLTFGLLLLANAVLEWQPGTYQVFDSIIYSNASVSPEPLRGILVIAAQMVSHQPAVANGILAALETILAGSVLLGLWTSAALLLSVPLFLGIWIVGQGIGLPFAPGTTDLNSGIPYLLVTTLLWFGRSWERFSIWEWVHSDRLLTPNRSRIAAFASGLALFVLALGTWGSVAAVEQAPGVASPPAVGGAALAFDPQMGADVLFGGCNALTCSNQTWLWFGHYWRQEPIGQGPPSIGYASAVYDPGLTQVVLFGGAGAQGLGAALNRTWEWGQQWRQATTPIAPSGRRFAAMGYDPLTHQLLMVGGDDAAGNPLAGTWVLSGSNWRRLAVGPSPGALTAAAMAWDARSGTLLLYGGSDETGRLGDTWSWNGSQWSKLHPSRSPGPLAYEAMSSNPLNGTVLLYAGAGAKHPTWTWTGTDWMPLGSATYPAVYSFESMAPAPDGRGVLLFGGATSRASGFSAQTWLWSTAGWSRLS
;
A
#
# COMPACT_ATOMS: atom_id res chain seq x y z
N MET A 1 -33.56 -28.58 30.77
CA MET A 1 -33.03 -27.46 31.62
C MET A 1 -31.74 -26.96 30.99
N VAL A 2 -31.66 -25.66 30.73
CA VAL A 2 -30.44 -25.06 30.17
C VAL A 2 -29.35 -25.10 31.24
N PRO A 3 -28.16 -25.63 30.96
CA PRO A 3 -27.06 -25.67 31.95
C PRO A 3 -26.61 -24.25 32.34
N THR A 4 -26.26 -24.05 33.61
CA THR A 4 -25.82 -22.73 34.14
C THR A 4 -24.57 -22.20 33.49
N TRP A 5 -23.67 -23.08 33.02
CA TRP A 5 -22.45 -22.69 32.33
C TRP A 5 -22.76 -22.03 30.96
N MET A 6 -23.85 -22.37 30.24
CA MET A 6 -24.24 -21.73 29.02
C MET A 6 -24.68 -20.29 29.20
N VAL A 7 -25.25 -19.96 30.35
CA VAL A 7 -25.56 -18.56 30.68
C VAL A 7 -24.26 -17.78 30.91
N GLY A 8 -23.31 -18.39 31.62
CA GLY A 8 -21.97 -17.82 31.79
C GLY A 8 -21.28 -17.57 30.42
N ALA A 9 -21.30 -18.56 29.54
CA ALA A 9 -20.74 -18.46 28.20
C ALA A 9 -21.43 -17.34 27.37
N ARG A 10 -22.76 -17.19 27.44
CA ARG A 10 -23.49 -16.11 26.79
C ARG A 10 -23.07 -14.73 27.28
N LEU A 11 -22.97 -14.55 28.60
CA LEU A 11 -22.55 -13.27 29.17
C LEU A 11 -21.11 -12.93 28.80
N THR A 12 -20.21 -13.90 28.86
CA THR A 12 -18.81 -13.71 28.42
C THR A 12 -18.73 -13.33 26.96
N PHE A 13 -19.47 -14.02 26.10
CA PHE A 13 -19.51 -13.72 24.67
C PHE A 13 -20.07 -12.33 24.39
N GLY A 14 -21.15 -11.92 25.07
CA GLY A 14 -21.68 -10.57 24.94
C GLY A 14 -20.72 -9.48 25.42
N LEU A 15 -19.92 -9.74 26.47
CA LEU A 15 -18.89 -8.83 26.94
C LEU A 15 -17.72 -8.72 25.93
N LEU A 16 -17.33 -9.83 25.34
CA LEU A 16 -16.30 -9.84 24.28
C LEU A 16 -16.76 -9.05 23.05
N LEU A 17 -18.01 -9.25 22.62
CA LEU A 17 -18.58 -8.46 21.51
C LEU A 17 -18.66 -6.98 21.85
N LEU A 18 -19.02 -6.62 23.07
CA LEU A 18 -19.06 -5.22 23.49
C LEU A 18 -17.65 -4.61 23.50
N ALA A 19 -16.65 -5.34 23.98
CA ALA A 19 -15.28 -4.89 23.97
C ALA A 19 -14.77 -4.68 22.52
N ASN A 20 -15.08 -5.60 21.61
CA ASN A 20 -14.74 -5.47 20.19
C ASN A 20 -15.42 -4.25 19.58
N ALA A 21 -16.71 -4.09 19.79
CA ALA A 21 -17.45 -2.92 19.30
C ALA A 21 -16.87 -1.59 19.80
N VAL A 22 -16.44 -1.52 21.08
CA VAL A 22 -15.79 -0.34 21.66
C VAL A 22 -14.47 -0.02 20.95
N LEU A 23 -13.70 -1.04 20.58
CA LEU A 23 -12.46 -0.84 19.82
C LEU A 23 -12.72 -0.36 18.40
N GLU A 24 -13.77 -0.86 17.76
CA GLU A 24 -14.14 -0.41 16.42
C GLU A 24 -14.66 1.04 16.39
N TRP A 25 -15.19 1.56 17.50
CA TRP A 25 -15.54 2.98 17.64
C TRP A 25 -14.32 3.89 17.79
N GLN A 26 -13.08 3.37 17.88
CA GLN A 26 -11.89 4.20 17.95
C GLN A 26 -11.59 4.87 16.61
N PRO A 27 -11.21 6.16 16.59
CA PRO A 27 -10.95 6.91 15.34
C PRO A 27 -9.86 6.28 14.46
N GLY A 28 -8.89 5.59 15.05
CA GLY A 28 -7.81 4.92 14.31
C GLY A 28 -8.27 3.74 13.46
N THR A 29 -9.34 3.05 13.86
CA THR A 29 -9.85 1.87 13.15
C THR A 29 -10.52 2.25 11.83
N TYR A 30 -11.15 3.43 11.76
CA TYR A 30 -11.79 3.91 10.52
C TYR A 30 -10.83 4.10 9.36
N GLN A 31 -9.56 4.37 9.66
CA GLN A 31 -8.55 4.72 8.64
C GLN A 31 -7.89 3.50 8.00
N VAL A 32 -8.06 2.31 8.57
CA VAL A 32 -7.38 1.09 8.10
C VAL A 32 -8.33 0.00 7.60
N PHE A 33 -9.66 0.22 7.65
CA PHE A 33 -10.63 -0.83 7.39
C PHE A 33 -10.59 -1.35 5.93
N ASP A 34 -10.54 -0.46 4.95
CA ASP A 34 -10.43 -0.82 3.53
C ASP A 34 -9.08 -1.48 3.23
N SER A 35 -8.01 -1.06 3.90
CA SER A 35 -6.67 -1.64 3.73
C SER A 35 -6.59 -3.09 4.21
N ILE A 36 -7.33 -3.43 5.27
CA ILE A 36 -7.45 -4.81 5.75
C ILE A 36 -8.11 -5.67 4.65
N ILE A 37 -9.17 -5.17 4.02
CA ILE A 37 -9.87 -5.89 2.95
C ILE A 37 -8.96 -6.07 1.72
N TYR A 38 -8.20 -5.04 1.30
CA TYR A 38 -7.24 -5.15 0.21
C TYR A 38 -6.10 -6.12 0.51
N SER A 39 -5.57 -6.09 1.74
CA SER A 39 -4.56 -7.04 2.19
C SER A 39 -5.06 -8.48 2.08
N ASN A 40 -6.30 -8.74 2.50
CA ASN A 40 -6.92 -10.06 2.42
C ASN A 40 -7.21 -10.48 0.98
N ALA A 41 -7.61 -9.54 0.12
CA ALA A 41 -7.79 -9.80 -1.30
C ALA A 41 -6.50 -10.28 -1.96
N SER A 42 -5.34 -9.72 -1.57
CA SER A 42 -4.04 -10.07 -2.18
C SER A 42 -3.62 -11.52 -1.96
N VAL A 43 -4.03 -12.12 -0.84
CA VAL A 43 -3.70 -13.52 -0.47
C VAL A 43 -4.83 -14.51 -0.78
N SER A 44 -5.96 -14.05 -1.27
CA SER A 44 -7.14 -14.88 -1.54
C SER A 44 -7.12 -15.45 -2.95
N PRO A 45 -7.57 -16.71 -3.15
CA PRO A 45 -7.71 -17.30 -4.48
C PRO A 45 -8.88 -16.70 -5.27
N GLU A 46 -8.82 -16.79 -6.60
CA GLU A 46 -9.96 -16.46 -7.45
C GLU A 46 -11.09 -17.52 -7.31
N PRO A 47 -12.39 -17.14 -7.35
CA PRO A 47 -12.95 -15.81 -7.64
C PRO A 47 -13.10 -14.88 -6.43
N LEU A 48 -12.68 -15.32 -5.24
CA LEU A 48 -12.85 -14.59 -3.99
C LEU A 48 -12.09 -13.25 -4.02
N ARG A 49 -10.88 -13.23 -4.61
CA ARG A 49 -10.09 -12.02 -4.81
C ARG A 49 -10.90 -10.92 -5.47
N GLY A 50 -11.60 -11.22 -6.57
CA GLY A 50 -12.44 -10.24 -7.27
C GLY A 50 -13.54 -9.67 -6.38
N ILE A 51 -14.19 -10.51 -5.58
CA ILE A 51 -15.24 -10.08 -4.64
C ILE A 51 -14.66 -9.16 -3.56
N LEU A 52 -13.51 -9.50 -2.99
CA LEU A 52 -12.85 -8.71 -1.96
C LEU A 52 -12.36 -7.36 -2.48
N VAL A 53 -11.82 -7.31 -3.70
CA VAL A 53 -11.43 -6.05 -4.35
C VAL A 53 -12.64 -5.14 -4.55
N ILE A 54 -13.78 -5.67 -5.02
CA ILE A 54 -15.02 -4.89 -5.15
C ILE A 54 -15.50 -4.39 -3.78
N ALA A 55 -15.46 -5.24 -2.75
CA ALA A 55 -15.84 -4.86 -1.39
C ALA A 55 -14.93 -3.74 -0.85
N ALA A 56 -13.61 -3.86 -1.03
CA ALA A 56 -12.66 -2.84 -0.64
C ALA A 56 -12.90 -1.51 -1.37
N GLN A 57 -13.16 -1.55 -2.67
CA GLN A 57 -13.51 -0.36 -3.45
C GLN A 57 -14.79 0.33 -2.95
N MET A 58 -15.83 -0.44 -2.59
CA MET A 58 -17.06 0.11 -2.02
C MET A 58 -16.80 0.79 -0.67
N VAL A 59 -16.00 0.17 0.19
CA VAL A 59 -15.64 0.70 1.51
C VAL A 59 -14.73 1.92 1.42
N SER A 60 -13.79 1.93 0.48
CA SER A 60 -12.83 3.03 0.32
C SER A 60 -13.47 4.39 0.00
N HIS A 61 -14.68 4.40 -0.55
CA HIS A 61 -15.41 5.66 -0.81
C HIS A 61 -15.86 6.35 0.48
N GLN A 62 -16.23 5.57 1.51
CA GLN A 62 -16.67 6.10 2.81
C GLN A 62 -16.29 5.13 3.96
N PRO A 63 -15.02 4.95 4.27
CA PRO A 63 -14.56 3.94 5.23
C PRO A 63 -15.11 4.17 6.64
N ALA A 64 -15.25 5.44 7.06
CA ALA A 64 -15.85 5.78 8.35
C ALA A 64 -17.30 5.36 8.47
N VAL A 65 -18.10 5.47 7.39
CA VAL A 65 -19.50 5.05 7.38
C VAL A 65 -19.60 3.54 7.42
N ALA A 66 -18.80 2.83 6.64
CA ALA A 66 -18.79 1.37 6.59
C ALA A 66 -18.41 0.77 7.95
N ASN A 67 -17.33 1.26 8.56
CA ASN A 67 -16.91 0.83 9.88
C ASN A 67 -17.93 1.21 10.97
N GLY A 68 -18.51 2.41 10.90
CA GLY A 68 -19.55 2.85 11.82
C GLY A 68 -20.79 1.97 11.79
N ILE A 69 -21.20 1.47 10.62
CA ILE A 69 -22.29 0.50 10.47
C ILE A 69 -21.91 -0.83 11.14
N LEU A 70 -20.70 -1.33 10.92
CA LEU A 70 -20.21 -2.58 11.53
C LEU A 70 -20.18 -2.46 13.06
N ALA A 71 -19.57 -1.41 13.59
CA ALA A 71 -19.50 -1.13 15.02
C ALA A 71 -20.89 -1.00 15.67
N ALA A 72 -21.86 -0.36 14.98
CA ALA A 72 -23.23 -0.26 15.45
C ALA A 72 -23.92 -1.63 15.49
N LEU A 73 -23.76 -2.45 14.46
CA LEU A 73 -24.30 -3.82 14.42
C LEU A 73 -23.72 -4.69 15.55
N GLU A 74 -22.43 -4.65 15.78
CA GLU A 74 -21.80 -5.37 16.88
C GLU A 74 -22.25 -4.87 18.26
N THR A 75 -22.42 -3.55 18.42
CA THR A 75 -22.95 -2.98 19.66
C THR A 75 -24.36 -3.46 19.96
N ILE A 76 -25.26 -3.47 18.96
CA ILE A 76 -26.63 -3.97 19.09
C ILE A 76 -26.63 -5.45 19.41
N LEU A 77 -25.79 -6.24 18.74
CA LEU A 77 -25.65 -7.66 18.96
C LEU A 77 -25.15 -7.95 20.40
N ALA A 78 -24.10 -7.26 20.84
CA ALA A 78 -23.55 -7.36 22.17
C ALA A 78 -24.62 -7.05 23.24
N GLY A 79 -25.35 -5.96 23.08
CA GLY A 79 -26.45 -5.57 23.95
C GLY A 79 -27.58 -6.63 24.00
N SER A 80 -27.99 -7.15 22.86
CA SER A 80 -29.02 -8.20 22.76
C SER A 80 -28.60 -9.49 23.46
N VAL A 81 -27.35 -9.91 23.28
CA VAL A 81 -26.80 -11.12 23.91
C VAL A 81 -26.63 -10.95 25.43
N LEU A 82 -26.11 -9.80 25.89
CA LEU A 82 -25.91 -9.52 27.32
C LEU A 82 -27.24 -9.43 28.05
N LEU A 83 -28.18 -8.65 27.53
CA LEU A 83 -29.46 -8.40 28.18
C LEU A 83 -30.46 -9.56 28.02
N GLY A 84 -30.16 -10.51 27.15
CA GLY A 84 -31.05 -11.61 26.83
C GLY A 84 -32.32 -11.19 26.06
N LEU A 85 -32.28 -10.00 25.41
CA LEU A 85 -33.35 -9.48 24.58
C LEU A 85 -33.16 -9.96 23.15
N TRP A 86 -34.19 -10.57 22.56
CA TRP A 86 -34.17 -11.12 21.19
C TRP A 86 -32.92 -11.95 20.86
N THR A 87 -32.33 -12.59 21.89
CA THR A 87 -31.05 -13.27 21.78
C THR A 87 -31.02 -14.33 20.67
N SER A 88 -32.12 -15.07 20.48
CA SER A 88 -32.21 -16.07 19.40
C SER A 88 -32.10 -15.43 18.01
N ALA A 89 -32.78 -14.32 17.79
CA ALA A 89 -32.67 -13.57 16.53
C ALA A 89 -31.31 -12.93 16.37
N ALA A 90 -30.77 -12.35 17.44
CA ALA A 90 -29.44 -11.75 17.44
C ALA A 90 -28.35 -12.78 17.11
N LEU A 91 -28.38 -13.96 17.75
CA LEU A 91 -27.44 -15.04 17.45
C LEU A 91 -27.59 -15.57 16.02
N LEU A 92 -28.81 -15.65 15.48
CA LEU A 92 -29.02 -16.05 14.10
C LEU A 92 -28.46 -15.02 13.12
N LEU A 93 -28.72 -13.72 13.35
CA LEU A 93 -28.23 -12.62 12.52
C LEU A 93 -26.70 -12.42 12.64
N SER A 94 -26.09 -12.88 13.72
CA SER A 94 -24.63 -12.82 13.87
C SER A 94 -23.88 -13.78 12.94
N VAL A 95 -24.52 -14.86 12.48
CA VAL A 95 -23.88 -15.84 11.59
C VAL A 95 -23.41 -15.19 10.27
N PRO A 96 -24.26 -14.51 9.49
CA PRO A 96 -23.79 -13.83 8.27
C PRO A 96 -22.80 -12.69 8.58
N LEU A 97 -22.94 -12.00 9.72
CA LEU A 97 -22.03 -10.95 10.13
C LEU A 97 -20.61 -11.52 10.37
N PHE A 98 -20.47 -12.55 11.19
CA PHE A 98 -19.16 -13.15 11.46
C PHE A 98 -18.58 -13.90 10.27
N LEU A 99 -19.44 -14.48 9.43
CA LEU A 99 -19.00 -15.05 8.15
C LEU A 99 -18.46 -13.95 7.24
N GLY A 100 -19.12 -12.81 7.17
CA GLY A 100 -18.67 -11.63 6.43
C GLY A 100 -17.34 -11.09 6.98
N ILE A 101 -17.20 -10.93 8.29
CA ILE A 101 -15.96 -10.51 8.94
C ILE A 101 -14.83 -11.51 8.64
N TRP A 102 -15.11 -12.81 8.68
CA TRP A 102 -14.13 -13.84 8.36
C TRP A 102 -13.70 -13.79 6.89
N ILE A 103 -14.63 -13.67 5.98
CA ILE A 103 -14.35 -13.66 4.53
C ILE A 103 -13.68 -12.34 4.12
N VAL A 104 -14.25 -11.20 4.53
CA VAL A 104 -13.85 -9.87 4.06
C VAL A 104 -12.73 -9.28 4.90
N GLY A 105 -12.83 -9.41 6.23
CA GLY A 105 -11.90 -8.79 7.17
C GLY A 105 -10.65 -9.62 7.47
N GLN A 106 -10.68 -10.93 7.29
CA GLN A 106 -9.60 -11.82 7.72
C GLN A 106 -9.07 -12.74 6.61
N GLY A 107 -9.70 -12.73 5.43
CA GLY A 107 -9.37 -13.64 4.33
C GLY A 107 -9.71 -15.09 4.65
N ILE A 108 -9.96 -15.92 3.63
CA ILE A 108 -10.09 -17.37 3.81
C ILE A 108 -8.69 -17.99 3.88
N GLY A 109 -7.93 -17.69 4.93
CA GLY A 109 -6.69 -18.40 5.24
C GLY A 109 -6.96 -19.59 6.14
N LEU A 110 -6.24 -20.71 5.93
CA LEU A 110 -6.23 -21.77 6.92
C LEU A 110 -5.62 -21.21 8.22
N PRO A 111 -6.19 -21.52 9.41
CA PRO A 111 -5.56 -21.13 10.65
C PRO A 111 -4.12 -21.67 10.66
N PHE A 112 -3.16 -20.83 11.04
CA PHE A 112 -1.72 -21.14 11.08
C PHE A 112 -0.95 -21.11 9.75
N ALA A 113 -1.47 -20.49 8.68
CA ALA A 113 -0.64 -20.22 7.51
C ALA A 113 0.44 -19.16 7.82
N PRO A 114 1.68 -19.29 7.31
CA PRO A 114 2.73 -18.27 7.52
C PRO A 114 2.25 -16.91 7.01
N GLY A 115 2.23 -15.89 7.91
CA GLY A 115 1.77 -14.54 7.60
C GLY A 115 0.33 -14.23 7.99
N THR A 116 -0.43 -15.20 8.52
CA THR A 116 -1.72 -14.91 9.17
C THR A 116 -1.47 -14.63 10.64
N THR A 117 -1.70 -13.41 11.06
CA THR A 117 -1.78 -13.07 12.47
C THR A 117 -3.10 -13.62 13.02
N ASP A 118 -3.00 -14.49 14.01
CA ASP A 118 -4.02 -14.86 14.97
C ASP A 118 -5.12 -15.83 14.58
N LEU A 119 -5.61 -16.51 15.60
CA LEU A 119 -6.90 -17.18 15.65
C LEU A 119 -7.97 -16.23 15.15
N ASN A 120 -8.28 -16.35 13.88
CA ASN A 120 -9.27 -15.62 13.14
C ASN A 120 -10.55 -15.52 14.00
N SER A 121 -10.85 -14.37 14.57
CA SER A 121 -11.94 -14.20 15.54
C SER A 121 -13.31 -14.59 14.96
N GLY A 122 -13.48 -14.51 13.66
CA GLY A 122 -14.71 -14.91 12.97
C GLY A 122 -15.09 -16.37 13.20
N ILE A 123 -14.15 -17.32 13.10
CA ILE A 123 -14.43 -18.76 13.31
C ILE A 123 -14.78 -19.07 14.77
N PRO A 124 -13.99 -18.66 15.77
CA PRO A 124 -14.39 -18.82 17.18
C PRO A 124 -15.75 -18.21 17.49
N TYR A 125 -16.06 -17.04 16.96
CA TYR A 125 -17.35 -16.38 17.17
C TYR A 125 -18.49 -17.18 16.54
N LEU A 126 -18.33 -17.71 15.34
CA LEU A 126 -19.32 -18.59 14.69
C LEU A 126 -19.57 -19.86 15.52
N LEU A 127 -18.50 -20.50 16.04
CA LEU A 127 -18.63 -21.69 16.87
C LEU A 127 -19.36 -21.40 18.19
N VAL A 128 -19.00 -20.32 18.89
CA VAL A 128 -19.67 -19.90 20.12
C VAL A 128 -21.13 -19.53 19.87
N THR A 129 -21.39 -18.77 18.81
CA THR A 129 -22.76 -18.40 18.40
C THR A 129 -23.63 -19.63 18.15
N THR A 130 -23.10 -20.59 17.40
CA THR A 130 -23.78 -21.84 17.08
C THR A 130 -24.08 -22.65 18.36
N LEU A 131 -23.08 -22.77 19.24
CA LEU A 131 -23.22 -23.46 20.51
C LEU A 131 -24.29 -22.81 21.42
N LEU A 132 -24.26 -21.48 21.52
CA LEU A 132 -25.22 -20.71 22.31
C LEU A 132 -26.63 -20.81 21.72
N TRP A 133 -26.75 -20.86 20.40
CA TRP A 133 -28.04 -20.96 19.72
C TRP A 133 -28.66 -22.35 19.93
N PHE A 134 -27.94 -23.42 19.63
CA PHE A 134 -28.43 -24.79 19.86
C PHE A 134 -28.66 -25.09 21.34
N GLY A 135 -27.86 -24.51 22.24
CA GLY A 135 -28.01 -24.66 23.67
C GLY A 135 -29.16 -23.87 24.30
N ARG A 136 -29.91 -23.07 23.50
CA ARG A 136 -31.04 -22.25 23.94
C ARG A 136 -30.69 -21.38 25.14
N SER A 137 -29.49 -20.74 25.09
CA SER A 137 -28.92 -19.97 26.21
C SER A 137 -29.77 -18.77 26.65
N TRP A 138 -30.70 -18.34 25.83
CA TRP A 138 -31.64 -17.24 26.11
C TRP A 138 -32.79 -17.59 27.01
N GLU A 139 -33.08 -18.88 27.27
CA GLU A 139 -34.23 -19.31 28.07
C GLU A 139 -33.99 -19.09 29.60
N ARG A 140 -32.80 -18.66 29.99
CA ARG A 140 -32.48 -18.36 31.36
C ARG A 140 -31.74 -17.06 31.52
N PHE A 141 -32.06 -16.33 32.61
CA PHE A 141 -31.40 -15.06 32.97
C PHE A 141 -31.43 -14.00 31.87
N SER A 142 -32.61 -13.83 31.24
CA SER A 142 -32.90 -12.71 30.38
C SER A 142 -33.67 -11.63 31.17
N ILE A 143 -33.62 -10.38 30.68
CA ILE A 143 -34.47 -9.31 31.24
C ILE A 143 -35.95 -9.71 31.14
N TRP A 144 -36.33 -10.43 30.09
CA TRP A 144 -37.70 -10.94 29.93
C TRP A 144 -38.10 -11.87 31.06
N GLU A 145 -37.25 -12.82 31.46
CA GLU A 145 -37.49 -13.71 32.60
C GLU A 145 -37.48 -12.91 33.93
N TRP A 146 -36.63 -11.91 34.07
CA TRP A 146 -36.55 -11.05 35.24
C TRP A 146 -37.81 -10.19 35.42
N VAL A 147 -38.36 -9.61 34.34
CA VAL A 147 -39.58 -8.78 34.35
C VAL A 147 -40.82 -9.61 34.64
N HIS A 148 -40.87 -10.91 34.26
CA HIS A 148 -42.05 -11.76 34.37
C HIS A 148 -41.94 -12.79 35.54
N SER A 149 -40.86 -12.77 36.32
CA SER A 149 -40.72 -13.70 37.46
C SER A 149 -41.01 -13.00 38.79
N ASP A 150 -41.96 -13.55 39.55
CA ASP A 150 -42.34 -13.08 40.90
C ASP A 150 -41.30 -13.38 42.00
N ARG A 151 -40.10 -13.83 41.61
CA ARG A 151 -39.03 -14.27 42.58
C ARG A 151 -37.80 -13.35 42.49
N LEU A 152 -37.97 -12.14 42.98
CA LEU A 152 -36.94 -11.08 42.79
C LEU A 152 -35.74 -11.10 43.78
N LEU A 153 -35.71 -11.87 44.89
CA LEU A 153 -34.76 -11.54 45.97
C LEU A 153 -34.08 -12.70 46.69
N THR A 154 -33.85 -13.89 46.13
CA THR A 154 -32.96 -14.87 46.76
C THR A 154 -31.70 -15.12 45.98
N PRO A 155 -30.50 -14.82 46.53
CA PRO A 155 -29.24 -15.15 45.88
C PRO A 155 -29.05 -16.67 45.88
N ASN A 156 -29.24 -17.26 44.71
CA ASN A 156 -29.06 -18.70 44.54
C ASN A 156 -27.59 -18.96 44.17
N ARG A 157 -26.95 -19.94 44.82
CA ARG A 157 -25.55 -20.36 44.57
C ARG A 157 -25.24 -20.62 43.10
N SER A 158 -26.22 -21.11 42.34
CA SER A 158 -26.07 -21.31 40.87
C SER A 158 -25.94 -20.01 40.06
N ARG A 159 -26.50 -18.89 40.54
CA ARG A 159 -26.38 -17.57 39.90
C ARG A 159 -25.00 -16.96 40.12
N ILE A 160 -24.51 -17.09 41.35
CA ILE A 160 -23.17 -16.66 41.74
C ILE A 160 -22.12 -17.48 40.98
N ALA A 161 -22.30 -18.80 40.85
CA ALA A 161 -21.41 -19.67 40.11
C ALA A 161 -21.39 -19.33 38.59
N ALA A 162 -22.54 -19.02 37.97
CA ALA A 162 -22.63 -18.64 36.59
C ALA A 162 -21.93 -17.29 36.30
N PHE A 163 -22.12 -16.31 37.20
CA PHE A 163 -21.46 -15.02 37.13
C PHE A 163 -19.93 -15.13 37.32
N ALA A 164 -19.50 -15.91 38.34
CA ALA A 164 -18.09 -16.15 38.59
C ALA A 164 -17.40 -16.90 37.44
N SER A 165 -18.07 -17.88 36.84
CA SER A 165 -17.56 -18.58 35.64
C SER A 165 -17.46 -17.67 34.45
N GLY A 166 -18.44 -16.80 34.22
CA GLY A 166 -18.42 -15.78 33.14
C GLY A 166 -17.29 -14.78 33.35
N LEU A 167 -17.12 -14.29 34.58
CA LEU A 167 -16.04 -13.36 34.91
C LEU A 167 -14.65 -14.00 34.78
N ALA A 168 -14.48 -15.25 35.18
CA ALA A 168 -13.23 -15.99 35.04
C ALA A 168 -12.85 -16.22 33.58
N LEU A 169 -13.81 -16.58 32.73
CA LEU A 169 -13.60 -16.70 31.29
C LEU A 169 -13.28 -15.34 30.63
N PHE A 170 -13.94 -14.27 31.09
CA PHE A 170 -13.66 -12.92 30.63
C PHE A 170 -12.24 -12.46 31.02
N VAL A 171 -11.82 -12.70 32.24
CA VAL A 171 -10.46 -12.39 32.72
C VAL A 171 -9.41 -13.21 31.97
N LEU A 172 -9.67 -14.50 31.71
CA LEU A 172 -8.82 -15.34 30.85
C LEU A 172 -8.75 -14.80 29.41
N ALA A 173 -9.87 -14.43 28.86
CA ALA A 173 -9.91 -13.84 27.51
C ALA A 173 -9.20 -12.48 27.44
N LEU A 174 -9.35 -11.61 28.45
CA LEU A 174 -8.60 -10.36 28.54
C LEU A 174 -7.10 -10.61 28.77
N GLY A 175 -6.72 -11.64 29.53
CA GLY A 175 -5.32 -12.01 29.76
C GLY A 175 -4.63 -12.51 28.48
N THR A 176 -5.34 -13.32 27.69
CA THR A 176 -4.86 -13.75 26.38
C THR A 176 -4.87 -12.60 25.37
N TRP A 177 -5.84 -11.72 25.45
CA TRP A 177 -5.95 -10.55 24.57
C TRP A 177 -4.97 -9.44 24.95
N GLY A 178 -4.68 -9.22 26.19
CA GLY A 178 -3.63 -8.31 26.66
C GLY A 178 -2.23 -8.72 26.19
N SER A 179 -1.97 -10.02 26.05
CA SER A 179 -0.72 -10.52 25.45
C SER A 179 -0.71 -10.40 23.94
N VAL A 180 -1.86 -10.45 23.27
CA VAL A 180 -2.02 -10.24 21.82
C VAL A 180 -2.04 -8.75 21.48
N ALA A 181 -2.76 -7.93 22.23
CA ALA A 181 -2.77 -6.47 22.05
C ALA A 181 -1.42 -5.81 22.38
N ALA A 182 -0.56 -6.44 23.16
CA ALA A 182 0.81 -5.97 23.36
C ALA A 182 1.73 -6.23 22.14
N VAL A 183 1.29 -7.07 21.21
CA VAL A 183 1.98 -7.29 19.91
C VAL A 183 1.36 -6.45 18.79
N GLU A 184 0.09 -6.12 18.86
CA GLU A 184 -0.55 -5.07 18.05
C GLU A 184 -0.54 -3.72 18.78
N GLN A 185 0.64 -3.17 19.03
CA GLN A 185 0.73 -1.72 18.90
C GLN A 185 0.23 -1.44 17.46
N ALA A 186 -0.92 -0.80 17.35
CA ALA A 186 -1.29 -0.15 16.11
C ALA A 186 -0.02 0.54 15.62
N PRO A 187 0.53 0.20 14.46
CA PRO A 187 1.74 0.83 14.00
C PRO A 187 1.43 2.31 14.06
N GLY A 188 2.08 3.02 14.99
CA GLY A 188 1.99 4.47 14.98
C GLY A 188 2.26 4.82 13.55
N VAL A 189 1.44 5.66 12.91
CA VAL A 189 1.42 5.91 11.47
C VAL A 189 2.86 6.10 11.04
N ALA A 190 3.54 4.98 10.81
CA ALA A 190 4.94 4.97 10.46
C ALA A 190 4.97 5.45 9.01
N SER A 191 5.64 6.54 8.76
CA SER A 191 5.91 7.03 7.42
C SER A 191 7.36 6.72 7.04
N PRO A 192 7.66 6.54 5.76
CA PRO A 192 9.04 6.41 5.32
C PRO A 192 9.87 7.60 5.81
N PRO A 193 11.16 7.40 6.07
CA PRO A 193 12.04 8.50 6.48
C PRO A 193 12.15 9.58 5.40
N ALA A 194 12.53 10.78 5.79
CA ALA A 194 12.81 11.88 4.87
C ALA A 194 14.02 11.54 4.00
N VAL A 195 13.79 11.27 2.72
CA VAL A 195 14.80 10.84 1.74
C VAL A 195 14.52 11.42 0.35
N GLY A 196 15.58 11.44 -0.46
CA GLY A 196 15.48 11.64 -1.89
C GLY A 196 16.06 10.47 -2.66
N GLY A 197 15.68 10.31 -3.92
CA GLY A 197 16.13 9.23 -4.79
C GLY A 197 15.75 7.84 -4.31
N ALA A 198 14.62 7.70 -3.61
CA ALA A 198 14.00 6.41 -3.37
C ALA A 198 13.42 5.86 -4.69
N ALA A 199 13.40 4.55 -4.85
CA ALA A 199 12.73 3.92 -5.97
C ALA A 199 11.25 3.70 -5.62
N LEU A 200 10.33 4.13 -6.50
CA LEU A 200 8.88 4.00 -6.30
C LEU A 200 8.23 3.40 -7.54
N ALA A 201 7.43 2.36 -7.37
CA ALA A 201 6.69 1.74 -8.45
C ALA A 201 5.37 1.17 -7.96
N PHE A 202 4.30 1.31 -8.75
CA PHE A 202 3.01 0.71 -8.46
C PHE A 202 3.04 -0.79 -8.76
N ASP A 203 2.65 -1.61 -7.79
CA ASP A 203 2.44 -3.06 -7.94
C ASP A 203 0.95 -3.36 -7.98
N PRO A 204 0.37 -3.64 -9.15
CA PRO A 204 -1.06 -3.95 -9.27
C PRO A 204 -1.46 -5.30 -8.65
N GLN A 205 -0.52 -6.22 -8.44
CA GLN A 205 -0.81 -7.49 -7.76
C GLN A 205 -1.02 -7.28 -6.26
N MET A 206 -0.27 -6.37 -5.68
CA MET A 206 -0.39 -6.00 -4.27
C MET A 206 -1.44 -4.90 -4.05
N GLY A 207 -1.83 -4.18 -5.11
CA GLY A 207 -2.65 -2.98 -5.00
C GLY A 207 -1.97 -1.88 -4.18
N ALA A 208 -0.65 -1.77 -4.26
CA ALA A 208 0.15 -0.85 -3.47
C ALA A 208 1.32 -0.26 -4.27
N ASP A 209 1.78 0.93 -3.89
CA ASP A 209 3.06 1.43 -4.37
C ASP A 209 4.19 0.91 -3.49
N VAL A 210 5.21 0.33 -4.11
CA VAL A 210 6.42 -0.17 -3.47
C VAL A 210 7.47 0.92 -3.49
N LEU A 211 7.85 1.42 -2.32
CA LEU A 211 8.96 2.37 -2.13
C LEU A 211 10.15 1.62 -1.54
N PHE A 212 11.30 1.77 -2.14
CA PHE A 212 12.54 1.19 -1.63
C PHE A 212 13.67 2.21 -1.52
N GLY A 213 14.37 2.18 -0.39
CA GLY A 213 15.65 2.86 -0.22
C GLY A 213 15.53 4.38 -0.13
N GLY A 214 16.36 5.07 -0.90
CA GLY A 214 16.54 6.52 -0.82
C GLY A 214 17.58 6.95 0.17
N CYS A 215 18.12 8.15 -0.02
CA CYS A 215 19.20 8.69 0.79
C CYS A 215 18.81 10.02 1.43
N ASN A 216 19.33 10.29 2.59
CA ASN A 216 19.45 11.62 3.18
C ASN A 216 20.92 12.10 3.11
N ALA A 217 21.24 13.22 3.77
CA ALA A 217 22.59 13.79 3.73
C ALA A 217 23.68 12.87 4.33
N LEU A 218 23.30 11.88 5.14
CA LEU A 218 24.25 11.05 5.92
C LEU A 218 24.24 9.58 5.50
N THR A 219 23.08 9.04 5.18
CA THR A 219 22.89 7.60 4.98
C THR A 219 21.87 7.31 3.91
N CYS A 220 21.93 6.11 3.32
CA CYS A 220 20.86 5.55 2.52
C CYS A 220 20.12 4.48 3.30
N SER A 221 18.85 4.27 2.95
CA SER A 221 17.97 3.28 3.55
C SER A 221 18.02 1.95 2.78
N ASN A 222 17.71 0.85 3.46
CA ASN A 222 17.37 -0.45 2.85
C ASN A 222 15.92 -0.86 3.18
N GLN A 223 15.13 0.08 3.65
CA GLN A 223 13.75 -0.18 4.02
C GLN A 223 12.88 -0.29 2.78
N THR A 224 11.90 -1.18 2.86
CA THR A 224 10.79 -1.29 1.90
C THR A 224 9.53 -0.80 2.59
N TRP A 225 8.79 0.03 1.90
CA TRP A 225 7.51 0.57 2.36
C TRP A 225 6.45 0.36 1.28
N LEU A 226 5.24 0.06 1.71
CA LEU A 226 4.10 -0.11 0.83
C LEU A 226 3.07 0.98 1.13
N TRP A 227 2.62 1.68 0.06
CA TRP A 227 1.56 2.67 0.14
C TRP A 227 0.24 2.09 -0.37
N PHE A 228 -0.78 2.07 0.47
CA PHE A 228 -2.09 1.52 0.16
C PHE A 228 -3.17 2.60 -0.12
N GLY A 229 -2.75 3.76 -0.62
CA GLY A 229 -3.65 4.88 -0.95
C GLY A 229 -3.84 5.90 0.16
N HIS A 230 -3.64 5.54 1.43
CA HIS A 230 -3.84 6.44 2.57
C HIS A 230 -2.93 6.17 3.78
N TYR A 231 -2.16 5.09 3.79
CA TYR A 231 -1.14 4.82 4.82
C TYR A 231 0.06 4.09 4.25
N TRP A 232 1.20 4.28 4.91
CA TRP A 232 2.42 3.53 4.66
C TRP A 232 2.53 2.34 5.60
N ARG A 233 2.95 1.21 5.08
CA ARG A 233 3.33 0.03 5.86
C ARG A 233 4.78 -0.28 5.60
N GLN A 234 5.57 -0.40 6.67
CA GLN A 234 6.95 -0.86 6.56
C GLN A 234 6.97 -2.38 6.47
N GLU A 235 7.69 -2.89 5.49
CA GLU A 235 7.94 -4.32 5.38
C GLU A 235 9.12 -4.73 6.28
N PRO A 236 9.11 -5.96 6.82
CA PRO A 236 10.25 -6.46 7.59
C PRO A 236 11.54 -6.42 6.76
N ILE A 237 12.63 -5.98 7.38
CA ILE A 237 13.95 -6.00 6.75
C ILE A 237 14.40 -7.45 6.66
N GLY A 238 14.31 -8.03 5.47
CA GLY A 238 14.75 -9.39 5.15
C GLY A 238 16.03 -9.40 4.32
N GLN A 239 16.25 -10.49 3.61
CA GLN A 239 17.29 -10.54 2.58
C GLN A 239 16.82 -9.73 1.36
N GLY A 240 17.41 -8.55 1.16
CA GLY A 240 17.02 -7.60 0.11
C GLY A 240 18.21 -6.80 -0.42
N PRO A 241 17.93 -5.80 -1.26
CA PRO A 241 18.98 -4.89 -1.71
C PRO A 241 19.67 -4.22 -0.52
N PRO A 242 20.95 -3.89 -0.65
CA PRO A 242 21.67 -3.13 0.39
C PRO A 242 21.06 -1.72 0.54
N SER A 243 21.53 -0.98 1.55
CA SER A 243 21.15 0.44 1.71
C SER A 243 21.60 1.24 0.49
N ILE A 244 20.67 1.63 -0.36
CA ILE A 244 20.91 2.35 -1.61
C ILE A 244 19.86 3.43 -1.87
N GLY A 245 20.27 4.42 -2.65
CA GLY A 245 19.39 5.36 -3.31
C GLY A 245 19.69 5.42 -4.80
N TYR A 246 18.90 6.21 -5.51
CA TYR A 246 19.07 6.51 -6.93
C TYR A 246 19.01 5.26 -7.84
N ALA A 247 18.41 4.18 -7.34
CA ALA A 247 18.03 3.04 -8.13
C ALA A 247 16.73 3.36 -8.88
N SER A 248 16.51 2.67 -9.99
CA SER A 248 15.26 2.78 -10.76
C SER A 248 14.38 1.56 -10.52
N ALA A 249 13.08 1.77 -10.40
CA ALA A 249 12.12 0.68 -10.25
C ALA A 249 10.93 0.85 -11.19
N VAL A 250 10.42 -0.28 -11.68
CA VAL A 250 9.20 -0.35 -12.48
C VAL A 250 8.57 -1.73 -12.33
N TYR A 251 7.25 -1.79 -12.39
CA TYR A 251 6.53 -3.06 -12.39
C TYR A 251 6.62 -3.73 -13.76
N ASP A 252 6.98 -5.02 -13.77
CA ASP A 252 6.99 -5.87 -14.97
C ASP A 252 5.83 -6.87 -14.89
N PRO A 253 4.76 -6.69 -15.70
CA PRO A 253 3.63 -7.62 -15.72
C PRO A 253 3.99 -9.03 -16.18
N GLY A 254 5.06 -9.20 -16.97
CA GLY A 254 5.53 -10.52 -17.42
C GLY A 254 6.14 -11.32 -16.27
N LEU A 255 6.80 -10.66 -15.34
CA LEU A 255 7.33 -11.25 -14.11
C LEU A 255 6.33 -11.20 -12.97
N THR A 256 5.27 -10.38 -13.06
CA THR A 256 4.34 -10.05 -11.98
C THR A 256 5.03 -9.48 -10.73
N GLN A 257 6.08 -8.68 -10.93
CA GLN A 257 6.97 -8.17 -9.86
C GLN A 257 7.45 -6.76 -10.17
N VAL A 258 7.81 -6.03 -9.12
CA VAL A 258 8.56 -4.78 -9.29
C VAL A 258 10.04 -5.13 -9.48
N VAL A 259 10.60 -4.66 -10.59
CA VAL A 259 12.02 -4.80 -10.91
C VAL A 259 12.75 -3.52 -10.49
N LEU A 260 13.81 -3.69 -9.71
CA LEU A 260 14.70 -2.61 -9.29
C LEU A 260 16.10 -2.87 -9.85
N PHE A 261 16.71 -1.84 -10.42
CA PHE A 261 18.06 -1.93 -10.98
C PHE A 261 18.97 -0.81 -10.47
N GLY A 262 20.20 -1.19 -10.17
CA GLY A 262 21.28 -0.24 -9.95
C GLY A 262 21.27 0.47 -8.61
N GLY A 263 21.51 1.78 -8.64
CA GLY A 263 21.63 2.61 -7.45
C GLY A 263 23.04 2.70 -6.89
N ALA A 264 23.21 3.52 -5.85
CA ALA A 264 24.48 3.68 -5.13
C ALA A 264 24.29 3.48 -3.63
N GLY A 265 25.32 2.93 -2.99
CA GLY A 265 25.36 2.71 -1.55
C GLY A 265 25.48 3.99 -0.73
N ALA A 266 25.48 3.81 0.60
CA ALA A 266 25.63 4.88 1.57
C ALA A 266 26.94 5.67 1.29
N GLN A 267 26.81 6.98 1.33
CA GLN A 267 27.78 8.03 1.02
C GLN A 267 27.65 8.64 -0.38
N GLY A 268 26.55 8.37 -1.13
CA GLY A 268 26.17 9.10 -2.35
C GLY A 268 27.13 8.99 -3.55
N LEU A 269 28.34 8.54 -3.29
CA LEU A 269 29.47 8.44 -4.21
C LEU A 269 30.09 7.04 -4.21
N GLY A 270 29.40 6.04 -3.61
CA GLY A 270 29.85 4.65 -3.64
C GLY A 270 29.74 4.04 -5.04
N ALA A 271 30.28 2.84 -5.20
CA ALA A 271 30.23 2.12 -6.46
C ALA A 271 28.77 2.02 -6.97
N ALA A 272 28.54 2.47 -8.19
CA ALA A 272 27.27 2.25 -8.86
C ALA A 272 27.03 0.76 -9.05
N LEU A 273 25.85 0.26 -8.65
CA LEU A 273 25.53 -1.16 -8.67
C LEU A 273 24.99 -1.59 -10.03
N ASN A 274 25.22 -2.85 -10.38
CA ASN A 274 24.72 -3.50 -11.60
C ASN A 274 23.76 -4.67 -11.29
N ARG A 275 23.16 -4.66 -10.12
CA ARG A 275 22.30 -5.74 -9.65
C ARG A 275 20.85 -5.46 -10.02
N THR A 276 20.17 -6.53 -10.43
CA THR A 276 18.71 -6.56 -10.63
C THR A 276 18.09 -7.24 -9.44
N TRP A 277 17.05 -6.65 -8.89
CA TRP A 277 16.25 -7.20 -7.81
C TRP A 277 14.79 -7.23 -8.21
N GLU A 278 14.07 -8.23 -7.73
CA GLU A 278 12.66 -8.46 -7.99
C GLU A 278 11.90 -8.48 -6.67
N TRP A 279 10.82 -7.71 -6.60
CA TRP A 279 9.93 -7.67 -5.45
C TRP A 279 8.60 -8.35 -5.77
N GLY A 280 8.24 -9.39 -5.00
CA GLY A 280 6.96 -10.10 -5.07
C GLY A 280 6.56 -10.59 -3.67
N GLN A 281 6.47 -9.71 -2.69
CA GLN A 281 6.35 -9.87 -1.22
C GLN A 281 7.68 -9.96 -0.47
N GLN A 282 8.74 -10.37 -1.12
CA GLN A 282 10.11 -10.35 -0.62
C GLN A 282 11.06 -10.01 -1.76
N TRP A 283 12.17 -9.36 -1.44
CA TRP A 283 13.21 -9.12 -2.42
C TRP A 283 13.97 -10.39 -2.76
N ARG A 284 14.17 -10.61 -4.03
CA ARG A 284 15.04 -11.65 -4.58
C ARG A 284 16.02 -11.01 -5.55
N GLN A 285 17.30 -11.33 -5.42
CA GLN A 285 18.27 -10.91 -6.42
C GLN A 285 18.10 -11.81 -7.66
N ALA A 286 17.83 -11.20 -8.81
CA ALA A 286 17.76 -11.90 -10.07
C ALA A 286 19.14 -12.33 -10.52
N THR A 287 19.24 -13.55 -11.06
CA THR A 287 20.45 -14.00 -11.73
C THR A 287 20.41 -13.50 -13.18
N THR A 288 21.16 -12.45 -13.46
CA THR A 288 21.25 -11.84 -14.79
C THR A 288 22.67 -12.03 -15.35
N PRO A 289 22.93 -13.13 -16.11
CA PRO A 289 24.25 -13.38 -16.69
C PRO A 289 24.79 -12.25 -17.54
N ILE A 290 23.90 -11.56 -18.25
CA ILE A 290 24.20 -10.33 -18.98
C ILE A 290 23.49 -9.19 -18.28
N ALA A 291 24.25 -8.23 -17.81
CA ALA A 291 23.72 -7.02 -17.15
C ALA A 291 24.42 -5.77 -17.68
N PRO A 292 23.72 -4.62 -17.67
CA PRO A 292 24.35 -3.32 -17.90
C PRO A 292 25.45 -3.06 -16.86
N SER A 293 26.40 -2.17 -17.19
CA SER A 293 27.33 -1.65 -16.18
C SER A 293 26.60 -1.02 -15.01
N GLY A 294 27.24 -1.02 -13.84
CA GLY A 294 26.69 -0.36 -12.64
C GLY A 294 26.32 1.08 -12.92
N ARG A 295 25.13 1.49 -12.49
CA ARG A 295 24.59 2.82 -12.74
C ARG A 295 23.58 3.27 -11.70
N ARG A 296 23.46 4.56 -11.57
CA ARG A 296 22.43 5.25 -10.81
C ARG A 296 21.69 6.24 -11.72
N PHE A 297 20.53 6.73 -11.33
CA PHE A 297 19.72 7.70 -12.08
C PHE A 297 19.41 7.27 -13.52
N ALA A 298 19.32 5.98 -13.79
CA ALA A 298 18.82 5.51 -15.08
C ALA A 298 17.32 5.78 -15.20
N ALA A 299 16.85 6.08 -16.40
CA ALA A 299 15.41 6.11 -16.67
C ALA A 299 14.93 4.69 -16.99
N MET A 300 13.86 4.23 -16.31
CA MET A 300 13.24 2.92 -16.56
C MET A 300 11.75 3.08 -16.84
N GLY A 301 11.22 2.25 -17.73
CA GLY A 301 9.81 2.20 -18.06
C GLY A 301 9.41 0.85 -18.65
N TYR A 302 8.15 0.48 -18.51
CA TYR A 302 7.58 -0.71 -19.12
C TYR A 302 6.75 -0.33 -20.35
N ASP A 303 7.01 -1.01 -21.45
CA ASP A 303 6.25 -0.90 -22.71
C ASP A 303 5.23 -2.05 -22.78
N PRO A 304 3.94 -1.80 -22.57
CA PRO A 304 2.92 -2.85 -22.56
C PRO A 304 2.60 -3.39 -23.96
N LEU A 305 2.99 -2.70 -25.05
CA LEU A 305 2.74 -3.17 -26.41
C LEU A 305 3.77 -4.22 -26.84
N THR A 306 5.00 -4.06 -26.40
CA THR A 306 6.08 -5.01 -26.73
C THR A 306 6.40 -5.96 -25.57
N HIS A 307 5.75 -5.77 -24.41
CA HIS A 307 6.00 -6.51 -23.17
C HIS A 307 7.48 -6.45 -22.75
N GLN A 308 8.07 -5.26 -22.84
CA GLN A 308 9.48 -5.05 -22.53
C GLN A 308 9.66 -3.99 -21.45
N LEU A 309 10.56 -4.30 -20.52
CA LEU A 309 11.07 -3.33 -19.57
C LEU A 309 12.31 -2.68 -20.17
N LEU A 310 12.26 -1.35 -20.39
CA LEU A 310 13.34 -0.56 -20.94
C LEU A 310 14.12 0.17 -19.85
N MET A 311 15.41 0.33 -20.07
CA MET A 311 16.28 1.20 -19.29
C MET A 311 17.20 2.00 -20.21
N VAL A 312 17.37 3.30 -19.91
CA VAL A 312 18.19 4.22 -20.69
C VAL A 312 19.06 5.06 -19.76
N GLY A 313 20.30 5.27 -20.18
CA GLY A 313 21.17 6.24 -19.52
C GLY A 313 21.62 5.82 -18.11
N GLY A 314 21.65 6.80 -17.23
CA GLY A 314 22.24 6.73 -15.89
C GLY A 314 23.67 7.25 -15.89
N ASP A 315 24.32 7.29 -14.74
CA ASP A 315 25.74 7.60 -14.62
C ASP A 315 26.51 6.47 -13.91
N ASP A 316 27.81 6.41 -14.16
CA ASP A 316 28.73 5.51 -13.48
C ASP A 316 29.13 6.03 -12.09
N ALA A 317 30.03 5.32 -11.41
CA ALA A 317 30.51 5.70 -10.07
C ALA A 317 31.30 7.04 -10.08
N ALA A 318 31.84 7.44 -11.23
CA ALA A 318 32.54 8.72 -11.38
C ALA A 318 31.58 9.87 -11.75
N GLY A 319 30.31 9.58 -12.02
CA GLY A 319 29.32 10.57 -12.43
C GLY A 319 29.30 10.80 -13.94
N ASN A 320 29.96 9.97 -14.74
CA ASN A 320 29.92 10.11 -16.22
C ASN A 320 28.59 9.59 -16.75
N PRO A 321 27.88 10.35 -17.58
CA PRO A 321 26.66 9.91 -18.24
C PRO A 321 26.89 8.67 -19.11
N LEU A 322 25.98 7.71 -19.04
CA LEU A 322 26.06 6.47 -19.79
C LEU A 322 25.07 6.47 -20.96
N ALA A 323 25.51 5.89 -22.06
CA ALA A 323 24.70 5.73 -23.26
C ALA A 323 24.10 4.32 -23.36
N GLY A 324 23.02 4.23 -24.13
CA GLY A 324 22.45 2.98 -24.60
C GLY A 324 21.07 2.68 -24.04
N THR A 325 20.29 2.01 -24.86
CA THR A 325 18.98 1.46 -24.50
C THR A 325 19.14 -0.01 -24.22
N TRP A 326 18.62 -0.42 -23.07
CA TRP A 326 18.64 -1.81 -22.61
C TRP A 326 17.21 -2.29 -22.41
N VAL A 327 16.97 -3.56 -22.69
CA VAL A 327 15.71 -4.23 -22.38
C VAL A 327 15.97 -5.45 -21.50
N LEU A 328 15.10 -5.62 -20.51
CA LEU A 328 15.02 -6.86 -19.75
C LEU A 328 14.01 -7.78 -20.44
N SER A 329 14.44 -9.00 -20.74
CA SER A 329 13.60 -10.05 -21.31
C SER A 329 13.83 -11.33 -20.52
N GLY A 330 12.85 -11.73 -19.74
CA GLY A 330 13.03 -12.77 -18.73
C GLY A 330 14.12 -12.37 -17.72
N SER A 331 15.16 -13.18 -17.60
CA SER A 331 16.26 -12.94 -16.66
C SER A 331 17.49 -12.25 -17.27
N ASN A 332 17.43 -11.78 -18.52
CA ASN A 332 18.62 -11.24 -19.20
C ASN A 332 18.40 -9.81 -19.70
N TRP A 333 19.36 -8.97 -19.43
CA TRP A 333 19.46 -7.67 -20.07
C TRP A 333 20.08 -7.79 -21.45
N ARG A 334 19.52 -7.11 -22.42
CA ARG A 334 20.05 -7.01 -23.77
C ARG A 334 20.17 -5.57 -24.20
N ARG A 335 21.34 -5.15 -24.65
CA ARG A 335 21.53 -3.83 -25.25
C ARG A 335 20.90 -3.82 -26.64
N LEU A 336 20.09 -2.81 -26.91
CA LEU A 336 19.52 -2.60 -28.22
C LEU A 336 20.48 -1.80 -29.10
N ALA A 337 20.70 -2.30 -30.33
CA ALA A 337 21.32 -1.53 -31.41
C ALA A 337 20.22 -0.73 -32.11
N VAL A 338 19.87 0.43 -31.56
CA VAL A 338 18.82 1.30 -32.11
C VAL A 338 19.45 2.49 -32.85
N GLY A 339 18.76 3.02 -33.83
CA GLY A 339 19.15 4.19 -34.63
C GLY A 339 19.25 5.47 -33.79
N PRO A 340 18.60 6.55 -34.10
CA PRO A 340 18.60 7.73 -33.24
C PRO A 340 18.26 7.35 -31.82
N SER A 341 19.02 7.83 -30.83
CA SER A 341 18.82 7.56 -29.41
C SER A 341 19.10 8.81 -28.58
N PRO A 342 18.60 8.87 -27.33
CA PRO A 342 18.84 10.02 -26.46
C PRO A 342 20.32 10.32 -26.17
N GLY A 343 21.24 9.40 -26.50
CA GLY A 343 22.66 9.56 -26.23
C GLY A 343 23.09 9.14 -24.82
N ALA A 344 24.26 9.66 -24.39
CA ALA A 344 24.71 9.50 -23.01
C ALA A 344 24.04 10.54 -22.14
N LEU A 345 23.23 10.12 -21.20
CA LEU A 345 22.50 11.00 -20.28
C LEU A 345 22.25 10.34 -18.93
N THR A 346 22.06 11.15 -17.92
CA THR A 346 21.69 10.73 -16.56
C THR A 346 20.50 11.53 -16.05
N ALA A 347 19.79 11.00 -15.07
CA ALA A 347 18.72 11.68 -14.35
C ALA A 347 17.59 12.23 -15.26
N ALA A 348 17.28 11.55 -16.34
CA ALA A 348 16.09 11.77 -17.14
C ALA A 348 14.92 11.00 -16.53
N ALA A 349 13.70 11.47 -16.75
CA ALA A 349 12.49 10.80 -16.34
C ALA A 349 11.83 10.05 -17.51
N MET A 350 11.19 8.88 -17.22
CA MET A 350 10.50 8.07 -18.22
C MET A 350 9.14 7.62 -17.71
N ALA A 351 8.12 7.67 -18.57
CA ALA A 351 6.79 7.16 -18.24
C ALA A 351 6.05 6.70 -19.51
N TRP A 352 5.08 5.80 -19.30
CA TRP A 352 4.20 5.36 -20.38
C TRP A 352 3.12 6.38 -20.67
N ASP A 353 3.01 6.79 -21.92
CA ASP A 353 1.89 7.59 -22.46
C ASP A 353 0.86 6.64 -23.10
N ALA A 354 -0.22 6.36 -22.39
CA ALA A 354 -1.25 5.44 -22.84
C ALA A 354 -2.04 6.00 -24.06
N ARG A 355 -2.04 7.33 -24.28
CA ARG A 355 -2.73 7.95 -25.40
C ARG A 355 -1.99 7.77 -26.71
N SER A 356 -0.68 7.91 -26.69
CA SER A 356 0.15 7.72 -27.89
C SER A 356 0.61 6.27 -28.05
N GLY A 357 0.51 5.44 -27.01
CA GLY A 357 1.05 4.09 -27.01
C GLY A 357 2.58 4.07 -27.09
N THR A 358 3.26 5.00 -26.40
CA THR A 358 4.72 5.13 -26.43
C THR A 358 5.28 5.35 -25.03
N LEU A 359 6.55 4.95 -24.80
CA LEU A 359 7.28 5.45 -23.64
C LEU A 359 7.83 6.83 -23.97
N LEU A 360 7.56 7.78 -23.09
CA LEU A 360 8.05 9.14 -23.16
C LEU A 360 9.24 9.30 -22.23
N LEU A 361 10.34 9.90 -22.72
CA LEU A 361 11.51 10.26 -21.93
C LEU A 361 11.70 11.77 -22.04
N TYR A 362 11.97 12.40 -20.90
CA TYR A 362 12.18 13.84 -20.83
C TYR A 362 13.43 14.21 -20.02
N GLY A 363 14.12 15.26 -20.48
CA GLY A 363 15.17 15.94 -19.74
C GLY A 363 16.41 15.10 -19.51
N GLY A 364 16.93 15.19 -18.32
CA GLY A 364 18.21 14.61 -17.92
C GLY A 364 19.37 15.58 -18.03
N SER A 365 20.57 15.07 -17.92
CA SER A 365 21.81 15.82 -18.04
C SER A 365 22.85 15.01 -18.80
N ASP A 366 23.62 15.68 -19.63
CA ASP A 366 24.81 15.15 -20.29
C ASP A 366 26.08 15.95 -19.89
N GLU A 367 27.19 15.78 -20.60
CA GLU A 367 28.42 16.50 -20.36
C GLU A 367 28.30 18.02 -20.60
N THR A 368 27.27 18.45 -21.35
CA THR A 368 27.03 19.87 -21.68
C THR A 368 26.11 20.56 -20.68
N GLY A 369 25.38 19.78 -19.87
CA GLY A 369 24.48 20.27 -18.84
C GLY A 369 23.10 19.64 -18.88
N ARG A 370 22.10 20.36 -18.35
CA ARG A 370 20.70 19.88 -18.33
C ARG A 370 20.07 19.94 -19.70
N LEU A 371 19.29 18.93 -20.02
CA LEU A 371 18.58 18.77 -21.28
C LEU A 371 17.09 19.15 -21.14
N GLY A 372 16.50 19.64 -22.22
CA GLY A 372 15.05 19.89 -22.31
C GLY A 372 14.42 19.07 -23.43
N ASP A 373 15.07 18.01 -23.85
CA ASP A 373 14.64 17.17 -24.96
C ASP A 373 13.49 16.25 -24.54
N THR A 374 12.57 16.05 -25.46
CA THR A 374 11.49 15.07 -25.36
C THR A 374 11.73 13.96 -26.38
N TRP A 375 11.75 12.72 -25.94
CA TRP A 375 11.91 11.54 -26.78
C TRP A 375 10.74 10.60 -26.61
N SER A 376 10.34 9.90 -27.67
CA SER A 376 9.35 8.83 -27.62
C SER A 376 9.94 7.52 -28.14
N TRP A 377 9.60 6.42 -27.45
CA TRP A 377 9.90 5.05 -27.85
C TRP A 377 8.63 4.35 -28.31
N ASN A 378 8.62 3.81 -29.53
CA ASN A 378 7.46 3.16 -30.14
C ASN A 378 7.51 1.62 -30.12
N GLY A 379 8.34 1.04 -29.27
CA GLY A 379 8.56 -0.40 -29.19
C GLY A 379 9.77 -0.89 -30.00
N SER A 380 10.31 -0.07 -30.91
CA SER A 380 11.43 -0.48 -31.78
C SER A 380 12.51 0.60 -31.93
N GLN A 381 12.16 1.86 -31.91
CA GLN A 381 13.07 2.98 -32.13
C GLN A 381 12.72 4.21 -31.33
N TRP A 382 13.72 5.04 -31.06
CA TRP A 382 13.55 6.36 -30.47
C TRP A 382 13.28 7.40 -31.54
N SER A 383 12.40 8.35 -31.21
CA SER A 383 12.15 9.54 -32.01
C SER A 383 12.26 10.77 -31.14
N LYS A 384 13.10 11.74 -31.53
CA LYS A 384 13.16 13.04 -30.86
C LYS A 384 11.93 13.85 -31.28
N LEU A 385 11.19 14.31 -30.30
CA LEU A 385 10.01 15.15 -30.50
C LEU A 385 10.40 16.62 -30.39
N HIS A 386 9.63 17.48 -31.05
CA HIS A 386 9.86 18.92 -31.06
C HIS A 386 8.61 19.68 -30.62
N PRO A 387 8.25 19.57 -29.33
CA PRO A 387 7.09 20.29 -28.83
C PRO A 387 7.28 21.81 -28.92
N SER A 388 6.20 22.54 -29.20
CA SER A 388 6.22 24.01 -29.27
C SER A 388 6.36 24.63 -27.85
N ARG A 389 5.98 23.87 -26.81
CA ARG A 389 6.14 24.24 -25.41
C ARG A 389 6.80 23.10 -24.65
N SER A 390 7.70 23.45 -23.74
CA SER A 390 8.34 22.48 -22.87
C SER A 390 8.64 23.10 -21.48
N PRO A 391 8.83 22.27 -20.44
CA PRO A 391 9.26 22.72 -19.13
C PRO A 391 10.62 23.44 -19.14
N GLY A 392 11.44 23.23 -20.16
CA GLY A 392 12.81 23.71 -20.25
C GLY A 392 13.84 22.66 -19.77
N PRO A 393 15.12 23.00 -19.68
CA PRO A 393 16.17 22.07 -19.29
C PRO A 393 16.01 21.62 -17.81
N LEU A 394 15.75 20.33 -17.60
CA LEU A 394 15.54 19.71 -16.28
C LEU A 394 16.41 18.45 -16.12
N ALA A 395 16.77 18.14 -14.89
CA ALA A 395 17.36 16.87 -14.49
C ALA A 395 16.98 16.57 -13.03
N TYR A 396 16.80 15.29 -12.70
CA TYR A 396 16.36 14.79 -11.40
C TYR A 396 14.88 15.10 -11.10
N GLU A 397 14.09 15.35 -12.11
CA GLU A 397 12.63 15.47 -12.06
C GLU A 397 11.97 14.08 -11.99
N ALA A 398 10.71 14.07 -11.57
CA ALA A 398 9.90 12.86 -11.56
C ALA A 398 8.78 12.92 -12.61
N MET A 399 8.49 11.76 -13.21
CA MET A 399 7.47 11.59 -14.21
C MET A 399 6.70 10.30 -14.01
N SER A 400 5.40 10.31 -14.23
CA SER A 400 4.54 9.14 -14.08
C SER A 400 3.40 9.16 -15.09
N SER A 401 2.94 7.96 -15.46
CA SER A 401 1.66 7.79 -16.14
C SER A 401 0.54 8.26 -15.22
N ASN A 402 -0.40 9.02 -15.77
CA ASN A 402 -1.56 9.50 -15.03
C ASN A 402 -2.78 8.60 -15.33
N PRO A 403 -3.24 7.77 -14.38
CA PRO A 403 -4.34 6.84 -14.63
C PRO A 403 -5.68 7.52 -14.87
N LEU A 404 -5.85 8.78 -14.43
CA LEU A 404 -7.10 9.52 -14.60
C LEU A 404 -7.45 9.79 -16.04
N ASN A 405 -6.45 9.98 -16.92
CA ASN A 405 -6.67 10.43 -18.28
C ASN A 405 -5.71 9.81 -19.31
N GLY A 406 -4.84 8.89 -18.89
CA GLY A 406 -3.88 8.21 -19.76
C GLY A 406 -2.73 9.08 -20.27
N THR A 407 -2.55 10.31 -19.73
CA THR A 407 -1.42 11.19 -20.09
C THR A 407 -0.22 10.92 -19.19
N VAL A 408 0.86 11.63 -19.46
CA VAL A 408 2.04 11.67 -18.60
C VAL A 408 2.02 12.96 -17.78
N LEU A 409 2.27 12.83 -16.48
CA LEU A 409 2.48 13.94 -15.54
C LEU A 409 3.97 14.04 -15.21
N LEU A 410 4.49 15.29 -15.23
CA LEU A 410 5.85 15.62 -14.86
C LEU A 410 5.83 16.65 -13.73
N TYR A 411 6.62 16.44 -12.70
CA TYR A 411 6.89 17.40 -11.65
C TYR A 411 8.30 17.98 -11.83
N ALA A 412 8.37 19.27 -12.11
CA ALA A 412 9.62 19.98 -12.45
C ALA A 412 10.30 20.63 -11.22
N GLY A 413 9.78 20.35 -10.02
CA GLY A 413 10.26 20.92 -8.76
C GLY A 413 9.68 22.29 -8.41
N ALA A 414 9.66 22.59 -7.12
CA ALA A 414 9.07 23.82 -6.54
C ALA A 414 9.74 25.12 -7.01
N GLY A 415 10.98 25.06 -7.51
CA GLY A 415 11.71 26.22 -8.04
C GLY A 415 11.35 26.59 -9.48
N ALA A 416 10.61 25.76 -10.18
CA ALA A 416 10.19 26.01 -11.55
C ALA A 416 9.04 27.04 -11.63
N LYS A 417 8.99 27.82 -12.70
CA LYS A 417 7.89 28.76 -12.95
C LYS A 417 6.52 28.05 -12.94
N HIS A 418 6.48 26.84 -13.47
CA HIS A 418 5.35 25.95 -13.46
C HIS A 418 5.85 24.60 -12.93
N PRO A 419 5.52 24.25 -11.67
CA PRO A 419 6.02 23.02 -11.08
C PRO A 419 5.47 21.74 -11.71
N THR A 420 4.27 21.78 -12.27
CA THR A 420 3.58 20.59 -12.80
C THR A 420 3.24 20.76 -14.27
N TRP A 421 3.50 19.74 -15.05
CA TRP A 421 3.24 19.67 -16.47
C TRP A 421 2.56 18.37 -16.87
N THR A 422 1.79 18.39 -17.94
CA THR A 422 1.25 17.19 -18.58
C THR A 422 1.60 17.16 -20.05
N TRP A 423 1.85 15.96 -20.57
CA TRP A 423 2.04 15.73 -21.98
C TRP A 423 0.70 15.55 -22.68
N THR A 424 0.45 16.28 -23.77
CA THR A 424 -0.83 16.23 -24.51
C THR A 424 -0.82 15.27 -25.69
N GLY A 425 0.33 14.62 -25.94
CA GLY A 425 0.59 13.84 -27.15
C GLY A 425 1.47 14.58 -28.17
N THR A 426 1.49 15.91 -28.12
CA THR A 426 2.27 16.77 -29.04
C THR A 426 3.06 17.84 -28.31
N ASP A 427 2.53 18.39 -27.22
CA ASP A 427 3.11 19.50 -26.49
C ASP A 427 3.06 19.27 -24.98
N TRP A 428 3.96 19.93 -24.27
CA TRP A 428 3.88 20.05 -22.82
C TRP A 428 2.96 21.20 -22.43
N MET A 429 2.01 20.92 -21.52
CA MET A 429 1.09 21.92 -21.00
C MET A 429 1.30 22.10 -19.48
N PRO A 430 1.55 23.33 -18.99
CA PRO A 430 1.65 23.59 -17.57
C PRO A 430 0.29 23.42 -16.90
N LEU A 431 0.29 22.80 -15.72
CA LEU A 431 -0.89 22.61 -14.90
C LEU A 431 -0.80 23.49 -13.64
N GLY A 432 -1.91 24.12 -13.29
CA GLY A 432 -2.05 24.91 -12.07
C GLY A 432 -2.50 24.04 -10.91
N SER A 433 -2.04 24.38 -9.71
CA SER A 433 -2.55 23.85 -8.44
C SER A 433 -2.47 24.95 -7.38
N ALA A 434 -3.42 24.98 -6.45
CA ALA A 434 -3.41 25.93 -5.34
C ALA A 434 -2.27 25.61 -4.34
N THR A 435 -1.89 24.36 -4.25
CA THR A 435 -0.78 23.83 -3.44
C THR A 435 0.08 22.93 -4.28
N TYR A 436 1.33 22.74 -3.90
CA TYR A 436 2.27 21.81 -4.56
C TYR A 436 3.36 21.36 -3.59
N PRO A 437 4.00 20.19 -3.85
CA PRO A 437 5.11 19.73 -3.04
C PRO A 437 6.25 20.74 -3.01
N ALA A 438 6.79 21.03 -1.81
CA ALA A 438 7.91 21.98 -1.65
C ALA A 438 9.28 21.28 -1.82
N VAL A 439 9.40 20.44 -2.85
CA VAL A 439 10.65 19.72 -3.20
C VAL A 439 11.17 20.16 -4.54
N TYR A 440 12.48 20.09 -4.72
CA TYR A 440 13.20 20.65 -5.89
C TYR A 440 13.77 19.60 -6.82
N SER A 441 13.97 18.37 -6.34
CA SER A 441 14.56 17.25 -7.09
C SER A 441 14.56 15.97 -6.27
N PHE A 442 14.84 14.85 -6.91
CA PHE A 442 14.96 13.52 -6.29
C PHE A 442 13.68 13.00 -5.64
N GLU A 443 12.55 13.59 -5.93
CA GLU A 443 11.24 13.02 -5.61
C GLU A 443 10.97 11.80 -6.49
N SER A 444 10.06 10.94 -5.99
CA SER A 444 9.63 9.75 -6.72
C SER A 444 8.15 9.85 -7.04
N MET A 445 7.74 9.41 -8.22
CA MET A 445 6.34 9.41 -8.64
C MET A 445 5.91 8.05 -9.18
N ALA A 446 4.67 7.65 -8.88
CA ALA A 446 4.02 6.47 -9.43
C ALA A 446 2.51 6.71 -9.59
N PRO A 447 1.79 5.91 -10.43
CA PRO A 447 0.33 5.92 -10.43
C PRO A 447 -0.19 5.51 -9.05
N ALA A 448 -1.13 6.26 -8.47
CA ALA A 448 -1.71 5.91 -7.17
C ALA A 448 -2.48 4.59 -7.24
N PRO A 449 -2.42 3.71 -6.20
CA PRO A 449 -2.97 2.35 -6.22
C PRO A 449 -4.48 2.29 -6.48
N ASP A 450 -5.19 3.32 -6.04
CA ASP A 450 -6.65 3.45 -6.19
C ASP A 450 -7.08 4.10 -7.51
N GLY A 451 -6.13 4.40 -8.40
CA GLY A 451 -6.39 5.04 -9.68
C GLY A 451 -6.83 6.51 -9.60
N ARG A 452 -6.86 7.13 -8.40
CA ARG A 452 -7.29 8.52 -8.18
C ARG A 452 -6.31 9.57 -8.70
N GLY A 453 -5.14 9.17 -9.18
CA GLY A 453 -4.15 10.10 -9.71
C GLY A 453 -2.72 9.59 -9.62
N VAL A 454 -1.81 10.49 -9.32
CA VAL A 454 -0.38 10.21 -9.26
C VAL A 454 0.16 10.54 -7.88
N LEU A 455 0.84 9.57 -7.27
CA LEU A 455 1.53 9.73 -5.99
C LEU A 455 2.90 10.37 -6.21
N LEU A 456 3.30 11.26 -5.30
CA LEU A 456 4.65 11.79 -5.20
C LEU A 456 5.13 11.61 -3.76
N PHE A 457 6.34 11.10 -3.58
CA PHE A 457 6.96 10.93 -2.27
C PHE A 457 8.38 11.51 -2.21
N GLY A 458 8.72 12.09 -1.07
CA GLY A 458 10.08 12.45 -0.71
C GLY A 458 10.65 13.64 -1.49
N GLY A 459 11.92 13.58 -1.75
CA GLY A 459 12.67 14.60 -2.50
C GLY A 459 13.42 15.60 -1.64
N ALA A 460 14.35 16.35 -2.27
CA ALA A 460 15.14 17.38 -1.63
C ALA A 460 14.35 18.69 -1.48
N THR A 461 14.27 19.23 -0.26
CA THR A 461 13.55 20.48 0.07
C THR A 461 14.40 21.73 -0.02
N SER A 462 15.73 21.59 -0.13
CA SER A 462 16.65 22.71 -0.33
C SER A 462 17.91 22.22 -1.06
N ARG A 463 18.65 23.17 -1.63
CA ARG A 463 19.94 22.85 -2.29
C ARG A 463 21.02 22.37 -1.32
N ALA A 464 20.81 22.53 -0.01
CA ALA A 464 21.89 22.32 0.96
C ALA A 464 21.84 21.01 1.73
N SER A 465 20.68 20.44 2.13
CA SER A 465 20.61 19.16 2.86
C SER A 465 19.25 18.72 3.37
N GLY A 466 18.18 19.43 3.09
CA GLY A 466 16.84 19.06 3.57
C GLY A 466 16.19 18.02 2.66
N PHE A 467 15.53 17.03 3.27
CA PHE A 467 14.73 16.03 2.57
C PHE A 467 13.32 15.99 3.12
N SER A 468 12.38 15.58 2.30
CA SER A 468 10.96 15.45 2.65
C SER A 468 10.62 13.99 2.97
N ALA A 469 9.69 13.80 3.91
CA ALA A 469 8.98 12.54 4.13
C ALA A 469 7.51 12.66 3.70
N GLN A 470 7.16 13.74 3.01
CA GLN A 470 5.77 14.02 2.65
C GLN A 470 5.30 13.15 1.48
N THR A 471 4.04 12.76 1.58
CA THR A 471 3.30 12.05 0.54
C THR A 471 2.26 12.99 -0.05
N TRP A 472 2.25 13.13 -1.35
CA TRP A 472 1.34 14.01 -2.09
C TRP A 472 0.59 13.22 -3.17
N LEU A 473 -0.64 13.63 -3.43
CA LEU A 473 -1.46 13.08 -4.50
C LEU A 473 -1.83 14.19 -5.50
N TRP A 474 -1.55 13.96 -6.77
CA TRP A 474 -2.13 14.72 -7.86
C TRP A 474 -3.45 14.08 -8.28
N SER A 475 -4.52 14.85 -8.24
CA SER A 475 -5.87 14.45 -8.64
C SER A 475 -6.48 15.47 -9.61
N THR A 476 -7.75 15.32 -9.94
CA THR A 476 -8.51 16.32 -10.71
C THR A 476 -8.59 17.70 -10.03
N ALA A 477 -8.40 17.74 -8.71
CA ALA A 477 -8.38 18.98 -7.92
C ALA A 477 -6.98 19.62 -7.80
N GLY A 478 -5.95 19.02 -8.39
CA GLY A 478 -4.55 19.41 -8.24
C GLY A 478 -3.84 18.62 -7.14
N TRP A 479 -2.70 19.15 -6.64
CA TRP A 479 -1.93 18.53 -5.58
C TRP A 479 -2.61 18.66 -4.21
N SER A 480 -2.69 17.56 -3.49
CA SER A 480 -3.08 17.52 -2.08
C SER A 480 -2.05 16.73 -1.27
N ARG A 481 -1.70 17.24 -0.09
CA ARG A 481 -0.81 16.53 0.84
C ARG A 481 -1.61 15.46 1.58
N LEU A 482 -1.07 14.23 1.64
CA LEU A 482 -1.69 13.09 2.32
C LEU A 482 -1.04 12.83 3.70
N SER A 483 0.27 13.00 3.84
CA SER A 483 1.02 12.82 5.09
C SER A 483 2.27 13.72 5.15
#